data_f32fb325a88b5e9dad81b33b5ee420a4
#
_entry.id   f32fb325a88b5e9dad81b33b5ee420a4
#
_cell.length_a   1.000
_cell.length_b   1.000
_cell.length_c   1.000
_cell.angle_alpha   90.00
_cell.angle_beta   90.00
_cell.angle_gamma   90.00
#
_symmetry.space_group_name_H-M   'P 1'
#
loop_
_entity.id
_entity.type
_entity.pdbx_description
1 polymer ?
#
loop_
_entity_poly.entity_id
_entity_poly.type
_entity_poly.pdbx_seq_one_letter_code
_entity_poly.pdbx_strand_id
1 'polypeptide(L)'
;PIDQLERAKGSNRAEIFYAIVPDPKAAYSCAHSEADAVRQVQGTFLHEMQHLISFNEHVLARGGAAEDTWLNEGLSHVAEELGSRYFESRYPAPFGRSTPTQLYPDSAGPFIGPLLLNAYLYLNSSLQHSVTAYDGTGSIEERGATWLFLRWLADQKGDDITRRLVQTSRTGIANVEAASGERFSSLFGDFSLALFADSLPGVARNAIPPRLRFGNRSLRLIMAREAVVSGFFDPFPLATFAAPPGDILRSSMPPGTMIHAIIPGDPSAGPVRLSFSTSELTPFASLLGAQMSIMRLPP
;
A
#
# COMPACT_ATOMS: atom_id res chain seq x y z
N PRO A 1 3.42 -5.93 21.14
CA PRO A 1 2.77 -6.53 22.29
C PRO A 1 3.79 -7.31 23.10
N ILE A 2 3.72 -7.19 24.42
CA ILE A 2 4.60 -7.93 25.31
C ILE A 2 3.81 -9.14 25.78
N ASP A 3 4.31 -10.35 25.47
CA ASP A 3 3.71 -11.60 25.91
C ASP A 3 3.58 -11.58 27.44
N GLN A 4 2.40 -11.93 27.96
CA GLN A 4 2.14 -12.03 29.39
C GLN A 4 3.03 -13.07 30.07
N LEU A 5 3.52 -14.05 29.35
CA LEU A 5 4.42 -15.08 29.84
C LEU A 5 5.89 -14.64 29.82
N GLU A 6 6.21 -13.56 29.11
CA GLU A 6 7.56 -13.07 29.03
C GLU A 6 8.04 -12.53 30.38
N ARG A 7 9.17 -13.05 30.85
CA ARG A 7 9.81 -12.65 32.10
C ARG A 7 10.94 -11.66 31.90
N ALA A 8 11.06 -11.10 30.70
CA ALA A 8 12.08 -10.11 30.41
C ALA A 8 11.98 -8.89 31.33
N LYS A 9 13.13 -8.32 31.69
CA LYS A 9 13.18 -7.10 32.47
C LYS A 9 12.44 -5.97 31.71
N GLY A 10 11.46 -5.35 32.37
CA GLY A 10 10.63 -4.31 31.77
C GLY A 10 9.33 -4.81 31.12
N SER A 11 9.07 -6.12 31.10
CA SER A 11 7.78 -6.64 30.64
C SER A 11 6.66 -6.19 31.59
N ASN A 12 5.60 -5.62 31.05
CA ASN A 12 4.39 -5.29 31.80
C ASN A 12 3.51 -6.50 32.11
N ARG A 13 3.79 -7.65 31.50
CA ARG A 13 3.00 -8.90 31.60
C ARG A 13 1.52 -8.67 31.28
N ALA A 14 1.24 -7.74 30.41
CA ALA A 14 -0.10 -7.37 30.00
C ALA A 14 -0.05 -6.75 28.59
N GLU A 15 -1.16 -6.86 27.89
CA GLU A 15 -1.39 -6.06 26.69
C GLU A 15 -1.67 -4.62 27.11
N ILE A 16 -0.81 -3.69 26.70
CA ILE A 16 -0.91 -2.29 27.07
C ILE A 16 -0.89 -1.45 25.82
N PHE A 17 -1.83 -0.53 25.76
CA PHE A 17 -1.89 0.52 24.75
C PHE A 17 -1.40 1.83 25.35
N TYR A 18 -0.43 2.46 24.70
CA TYR A 18 0.06 3.78 25.07
C TYR A 18 -0.52 4.81 24.13
N ALA A 19 -1.16 5.84 24.70
CA ALA A 19 -1.72 6.95 23.94
C ALA A 19 -1.04 8.25 24.30
N ILE A 20 -0.92 9.15 23.32
CA ILE A 20 -0.45 10.51 23.56
C ILE A 20 -1.47 11.26 24.42
N VAL A 21 -0.98 12.01 25.42
CA VAL A 21 -1.83 12.90 26.22
C VAL A 21 -1.66 14.35 25.75
N PRO A 22 -2.72 15.19 25.81
CA PRO A 22 -2.63 16.58 25.40
C PRO A 22 -1.51 17.33 26.13
N ASP A 23 -0.69 18.06 25.38
CA ASP A 23 0.38 18.93 25.90
C ASP A 23 0.40 20.29 25.17
N PRO A 24 -0.64 21.13 25.35
CA PRO A 24 -0.75 22.38 24.61
C PRO A 24 0.33 23.41 24.97
N LYS A 25 1.05 23.18 26.05
CA LYS A 25 2.14 24.07 26.51
C LYS A 25 3.54 23.56 26.19
N ALA A 26 3.64 22.43 25.49
CA ALA A 26 4.92 21.76 25.18
C ALA A 26 5.78 21.53 26.44
N ALA A 27 5.16 21.08 27.54
CA ALA A 27 5.87 20.87 28.81
C ALA A 27 6.67 19.55 28.78
N TYR A 28 6.22 18.57 28.03
CA TYR A 28 6.82 17.22 27.97
C TYR A 28 7.11 16.74 26.54
N SER A 29 6.46 17.34 25.52
CA SER A 29 6.58 16.94 24.11
C SER A 29 6.40 18.16 23.20
N CYS A 30 6.26 17.96 21.90
CA CYS A 30 5.82 19.03 21.00
C CYS A 30 4.40 19.48 21.36
N ALA A 31 4.13 20.80 21.26
CA ALA A 31 2.82 21.35 21.57
C ALA A 31 1.72 20.69 20.71
N HIS A 32 0.70 20.14 21.34
CA HIS A 32 -0.47 19.58 20.69
C HIS A 32 -1.72 19.69 21.58
N SER A 33 -2.85 19.97 20.96
CA SER A 33 -4.10 20.15 21.65
C SER A 33 -4.77 18.81 22.01
N GLU A 34 -5.83 18.88 22.83
CA GLU A 34 -6.72 17.75 23.07
C GLU A 34 -7.36 17.23 21.76
N ALA A 35 -7.77 18.15 20.89
CA ALA A 35 -8.34 17.77 19.59
C ALA A 35 -7.32 17.02 18.70
N ASP A 36 -6.05 17.39 18.75
CA ASP A 36 -4.99 16.69 18.02
C ASP A 36 -4.74 15.30 18.62
N ALA A 37 -4.68 15.18 19.92
CA ALA A 37 -4.53 13.89 20.60
C ALA A 37 -5.70 12.96 20.29
N VAL A 38 -6.94 13.42 20.40
CA VAL A 38 -8.14 12.63 20.06
C VAL A 38 -8.13 12.19 18.61
N ARG A 39 -7.74 13.06 17.68
CA ARG A 39 -7.67 12.74 16.24
C ARG A 39 -6.64 11.65 15.95
N GLN A 40 -5.46 11.73 16.55
CA GLN A 40 -4.38 10.76 16.33
C GLN A 40 -4.67 9.41 16.97
N VAL A 41 -5.22 9.38 18.17
CA VAL A 41 -5.49 8.14 18.91
C VAL A 41 -6.45 7.21 18.16
N GLN A 42 -7.39 7.73 17.40
CA GLN A 42 -8.40 6.91 16.71
C GLN A 42 -7.79 5.93 15.71
N GLY A 43 -6.97 6.43 14.77
CA GLY A 43 -6.26 5.59 13.80
C GLY A 43 -5.22 4.70 14.47
N THR A 44 -4.38 5.29 15.32
CA THR A 44 -3.33 4.58 16.06
C THR A 44 -3.87 3.43 16.89
N PHE A 45 -5.03 3.59 17.53
CA PHE A 45 -5.65 2.50 18.30
C PHE A 45 -5.97 1.28 17.42
N LEU A 46 -6.54 1.48 16.24
CA LEU A 46 -6.83 0.36 15.32
C LEU A 46 -5.54 -0.26 14.78
N HIS A 47 -4.52 0.55 14.52
CA HIS A 47 -3.21 0.12 14.10
C HIS A 47 -2.58 -0.84 15.11
N GLU A 48 -2.41 -0.37 16.33
CA GLU A 48 -1.80 -1.16 17.40
C GLU A 48 -2.63 -2.38 17.81
N MET A 49 -3.96 -2.24 17.80
CA MET A 49 -4.84 -3.38 18.07
C MET A 49 -4.66 -4.50 17.03
N GLN A 50 -4.42 -4.15 15.76
CA GLN A 50 -4.13 -5.14 14.73
C GLN A 50 -2.82 -5.88 15.03
N HIS A 51 -1.77 -5.19 15.49
CA HIS A 51 -0.53 -5.86 15.91
C HIS A 51 -0.76 -6.86 17.04
N LEU A 52 -1.59 -6.51 18.03
CA LEU A 52 -1.96 -7.43 19.11
C LEU A 52 -2.69 -8.67 18.57
N ILE A 53 -3.67 -8.47 17.67
CA ILE A 53 -4.40 -9.54 17.01
C ILE A 53 -3.44 -10.44 16.22
N SER A 54 -2.57 -9.84 15.41
CA SER A 54 -1.60 -10.58 14.59
C SER A 54 -0.68 -11.44 15.45
N PHE A 55 -0.11 -10.87 16.50
CA PHE A 55 0.76 -11.62 17.42
C PHE A 55 0.01 -12.76 18.11
N ASN A 56 -1.20 -12.50 18.61
CA ASN A 56 -2.02 -13.53 19.23
C ASN A 56 -2.29 -14.69 18.26
N GLU A 57 -2.69 -14.38 17.05
CA GLU A 57 -3.10 -15.37 16.06
C GLU A 57 -1.91 -16.18 15.52
N HIS A 58 -0.79 -15.52 15.18
CA HIS A 58 0.40 -16.20 14.66
C HIS A 58 1.17 -16.96 15.75
N VAL A 59 1.45 -16.29 16.87
CA VAL A 59 2.38 -16.79 17.87
C VAL A 59 1.64 -17.58 18.96
N LEU A 60 0.69 -16.95 19.65
CA LEU A 60 0.09 -17.56 20.83
C LEU A 60 -0.88 -18.69 20.47
N ALA A 61 -1.73 -18.48 19.47
CA ALA A 61 -2.75 -19.47 19.11
C ALA A 61 -2.21 -20.59 18.20
N ARG A 62 -1.19 -20.33 17.37
CA ARG A 62 -0.68 -21.29 16.37
C ARG A 62 0.76 -21.69 16.57
N GLY A 63 1.49 -21.11 17.53
CA GLY A 63 2.89 -21.45 17.83
C GLY A 63 3.85 -21.13 16.67
N GLY A 64 3.47 -20.22 15.77
CA GLY A 64 4.28 -19.74 14.67
C GLY A 64 5.24 -18.61 15.08
N ALA A 65 5.93 -18.05 14.09
CA ALA A 65 6.70 -16.81 14.25
C ALA A 65 5.78 -15.59 14.19
N ALA A 66 6.24 -14.45 14.72
CA ALA A 66 5.59 -13.18 14.47
C ALA A 66 5.63 -12.87 12.95
N GLU A 67 4.60 -12.18 12.46
CA GLU A 67 4.51 -11.79 11.05
C GLU A 67 5.69 -10.90 10.63
N ASP A 68 6.12 -11.01 9.38
CA ASP A 68 7.15 -10.13 8.81
C ASP A 68 6.71 -8.68 8.90
N THR A 69 7.63 -7.79 9.28
CA THR A 69 7.32 -6.38 9.58
C THR A 69 6.50 -5.70 8.48
N TRP A 70 6.89 -5.86 7.22
CA TRP A 70 6.19 -5.23 6.10
C TRP A 70 4.71 -5.63 6.02
N LEU A 71 4.40 -6.93 6.20
CA LEU A 71 3.03 -7.43 6.10
C LEU A 71 2.23 -7.07 7.37
N ASN A 72 2.86 -7.11 8.52
CA ASN A 72 2.25 -6.71 9.79
C ASN A 72 1.88 -5.22 9.80
N GLU A 73 2.78 -4.32 9.39
CA GLU A 73 2.50 -2.90 9.24
C GLU A 73 1.40 -2.64 8.19
N GLY A 74 1.47 -3.32 7.05
CA GLY A 74 0.45 -3.18 6.02
C GLY A 74 -0.94 -3.60 6.47
N LEU A 75 -1.06 -4.69 7.24
CA LEU A 75 -2.33 -5.12 7.83
C LEU A 75 -2.85 -4.11 8.87
N SER A 76 -1.96 -3.47 9.63
CA SER A 76 -2.33 -2.41 10.56
C SER A 76 -2.89 -1.19 9.83
N HIS A 77 -2.30 -0.81 8.71
CA HIS A 77 -2.85 0.26 7.87
C HIS A 77 -4.19 -0.12 7.21
N VAL A 78 -4.38 -1.39 6.86
CA VAL A 78 -5.71 -1.86 6.42
C VAL A 78 -6.73 -1.76 7.57
N ALA A 79 -6.35 -2.03 8.81
CA ALA A 79 -7.24 -1.86 9.96
C ALA A 79 -7.64 -0.39 10.16
N GLU A 80 -6.71 0.56 10.01
CA GLU A 80 -7.04 1.99 9.98
C GLU A 80 -8.06 2.29 8.87
N GLU A 81 -7.83 1.80 7.65
CA GLU A 81 -8.78 1.98 6.54
C GLU A 81 -10.17 1.43 6.85
N LEU A 82 -10.28 0.29 7.53
CA LEU A 82 -11.59 -0.24 7.95
C LEU A 82 -12.32 0.71 8.90
N GLY A 83 -11.58 1.43 9.77
CA GLY A 83 -12.12 2.54 10.56
C GLY A 83 -12.70 3.65 9.69
N SER A 84 -11.99 4.07 8.65
CA SER A 84 -12.49 5.03 7.66
C SER A 84 -13.76 4.54 6.99
N ARG A 85 -13.78 3.31 6.49
CA ARG A 85 -14.93 2.71 5.79
C ARG A 85 -16.19 2.64 6.67
N TYR A 86 -16.03 2.47 7.96
CA TYR A 86 -17.15 2.52 8.90
C TYR A 86 -17.88 3.88 8.86
N PHE A 87 -17.14 4.97 8.82
CA PHE A 87 -17.71 6.30 8.71
C PHE A 87 -18.23 6.58 7.30
N GLU A 88 -17.49 6.21 6.26
CA GLU A 88 -17.89 6.39 4.87
C GLU A 88 -19.19 5.68 4.52
N SER A 89 -19.43 4.50 5.05
CA SER A 89 -20.65 3.72 4.80
C SER A 89 -21.95 4.40 5.32
N ARG A 90 -21.82 5.34 6.24
CA ARG A 90 -22.92 6.09 6.84
C ARG A 90 -23.23 7.40 6.13
N TYR A 91 -22.44 7.76 5.13
CA TYR A 91 -22.59 9.00 4.38
C TYR A 91 -23.00 8.71 2.93
N PRO A 92 -23.92 9.50 2.35
CA PRO A 92 -24.46 9.23 1.01
C PRO A 92 -23.47 9.50 -0.14
N ALA A 93 -22.32 10.07 0.14
CA ALA A 93 -21.28 10.29 -0.88
C ALA A 93 -20.34 9.08 -0.92
N PRO A 94 -20.55 8.10 -1.81
CA PRO A 94 -19.67 6.96 -1.89
C PRO A 94 -18.32 7.39 -2.44
N PHE A 95 -17.30 6.87 -1.85
CA PHE A 95 -15.93 6.92 -2.28
C PHE A 95 -15.82 6.56 -3.78
N GLY A 96 -15.15 7.39 -4.55
CA GLY A 96 -14.93 7.13 -5.99
C GLY A 96 -15.98 7.67 -6.94
N ARG A 97 -16.96 8.48 -6.50
CA ARG A 97 -17.82 9.25 -7.41
C ARG A 97 -17.12 10.54 -7.85
N SER A 98 -17.32 10.87 -9.12
CA SER A 98 -16.66 11.96 -9.85
C SER A 98 -17.06 13.38 -9.45
N THR A 99 -17.91 13.54 -8.47
CA THR A 99 -18.27 14.85 -7.91
C THR A 99 -18.69 14.68 -6.47
N PRO A 100 -17.96 15.00 -5.55
CA PRO A 100 -18.20 16.09 -4.65
C PRO A 100 -16.90 16.70 -4.15
N THR A 101 -17.03 17.86 -3.54
CA THR A 101 -15.97 18.54 -2.81
C THR A 101 -15.41 17.71 -1.64
N GLN A 102 -16.02 16.58 -1.31
CA GLN A 102 -15.59 15.70 -0.22
C GLN A 102 -15.83 14.24 -0.61
N LEU A 103 -14.75 13.46 -0.74
CA LEU A 103 -14.79 12.03 -1.08
C LEU A 103 -15.02 11.13 0.13
N TYR A 104 -14.78 11.65 1.33
CA TYR A 104 -15.03 10.99 2.60
C TYR A 104 -15.44 12.04 3.66
N PRO A 105 -16.22 11.67 4.68
CA PRO A 105 -16.60 12.60 5.74
C PRO A 105 -15.39 12.96 6.62
N ASP A 106 -15.46 14.13 7.28
CA ASP A 106 -14.38 14.60 8.18
C ASP A 106 -14.04 13.57 9.27
N SER A 107 -15.05 12.82 9.74
CA SER A 107 -14.87 11.74 10.71
C SER A 107 -14.05 10.56 10.20
N ALA A 108 -13.92 10.38 8.88
CA ALA A 108 -13.05 9.37 8.27
C ALA A 108 -11.61 9.88 8.09
N GLY A 109 -11.42 11.20 8.07
CA GLY A 109 -10.12 11.86 7.84
C GLY A 109 -8.98 11.34 8.72
N PRO A 110 -9.17 11.18 10.04
CA PRO A 110 -8.14 10.65 10.93
C PRO A 110 -7.61 9.27 10.55
N PHE A 111 -8.42 8.47 9.87
CA PHE A 111 -8.08 7.11 9.46
C PHE A 111 -7.48 7.04 8.05
N ILE A 112 -8.08 7.76 7.09
CA ILE A 112 -7.68 7.63 5.68
C ILE A 112 -6.63 8.68 5.26
N GLY A 113 -6.62 9.86 5.87
CA GLY A 113 -5.72 10.95 5.49
C GLY A 113 -4.24 10.56 5.53
N PRO A 114 -3.73 10.02 6.65
CA PRO A 114 -2.34 9.54 6.71
C PRO A 114 -2.02 8.48 5.66
N LEU A 115 -2.94 7.56 5.41
CA LEU A 115 -2.75 6.50 4.39
C LEU A 115 -2.64 7.07 2.98
N LEU A 116 -3.42 8.10 2.67
CA LEU A 116 -3.35 8.79 1.37
C LEU A 116 -2.03 9.52 1.20
N LEU A 117 -1.53 10.16 2.26
CA LEU A 117 -0.21 10.80 2.23
C LEU A 117 0.90 9.76 1.99
N ASN A 118 0.88 8.66 2.74
CA ASN A 118 1.85 7.58 2.59
C ASN A 118 1.84 7.01 1.17
N ALA A 119 0.65 6.76 0.62
CA ALA A 119 0.48 6.29 -0.75
C ALA A 119 0.97 7.30 -1.79
N TYR A 120 0.72 8.59 -1.58
CA TYR A 120 1.23 9.65 -2.45
C TYR A 120 2.75 9.65 -2.50
N LEU A 121 3.41 9.61 -1.35
CA LEU A 121 4.87 9.61 -1.26
C LEU A 121 5.47 8.36 -1.93
N TYR A 122 4.85 7.20 -1.71
CA TYR A 122 5.24 5.98 -2.41
C TYR A 122 5.10 6.09 -3.93
N LEU A 123 3.97 6.54 -4.44
CA LEU A 123 3.74 6.65 -5.89
C LEU A 123 4.76 7.56 -6.55
N ASN A 124 5.16 8.64 -5.87
CA ASN A 124 6.19 9.57 -6.37
C ASN A 124 7.60 8.95 -6.39
N SER A 125 7.83 7.86 -5.65
CA SER A 125 9.15 7.26 -5.45
C SER A 125 9.16 5.73 -5.47
N SER A 126 8.24 5.11 -6.20
CA SER A 126 8.03 3.65 -6.24
C SER A 126 9.23 2.82 -6.72
N LEU A 127 10.19 3.45 -7.40
CA LEU A 127 11.47 2.84 -7.77
C LEU A 127 12.43 2.66 -6.58
N GLN A 128 12.28 3.45 -5.54
CA GLN A 128 13.23 3.55 -4.43
C GLN A 128 12.72 2.82 -3.17
N HIS A 129 11.41 2.62 -3.08
CA HIS A 129 10.76 2.08 -1.89
C HIS A 129 10.12 0.72 -2.17
N SER A 130 10.48 -0.25 -1.35
CA SER A 130 10.04 -1.63 -1.50
C SER A 130 8.65 -1.86 -0.89
N VAL A 131 7.89 -2.75 -1.50
CA VAL A 131 6.64 -3.25 -0.90
C VAL A 131 6.93 -4.26 0.22
N THR A 132 8.04 -5.00 0.14
CA THR A 132 8.29 -6.18 0.98
C THR A 132 9.60 -6.16 1.77
N ALA A 133 10.50 -5.24 1.50
CA ALA A 133 11.79 -5.17 2.16
C ALA A 133 11.91 -3.84 2.92
N TYR A 134 11.51 -3.86 4.18
CA TYR A 134 11.60 -2.70 5.07
C TYR A 134 12.99 -2.60 5.71
N ASP A 135 13.47 -1.38 5.83
CA ASP A 135 14.57 -1.07 6.74
C ASP A 135 13.96 -0.69 8.11
N GLY A 136 14.26 -1.48 9.12
CA GLY A 136 13.66 -1.31 10.45
C GLY A 136 12.13 -1.51 10.43
N THR A 137 11.39 -0.47 10.82
CA THR A 137 9.92 -0.48 10.82
C THR A 137 9.30 0.03 9.52
N GLY A 138 10.13 0.31 8.52
CA GLY A 138 9.73 0.84 7.22
C GLY A 138 9.57 2.37 7.19
N SER A 139 9.86 2.95 6.03
CA SER A 139 9.61 4.36 5.75
C SER A 139 8.11 4.62 5.54
N ILE A 140 7.71 5.88 5.51
CA ILE A 140 6.33 6.29 5.21
C ILE A 140 5.91 5.80 3.83
N GLU A 141 6.81 5.86 2.84
CA GLU A 141 6.61 5.39 1.48
C GLU A 141 6.40 3.86 1.43
N GLU A 142 7.24 3.11 2.13
CA GLU A 142 7.14 1.64 2.21
C GLU A 142 5.83 1.22 2.87
N ARG A 143 5.40 1.92 3.92
CA ARG A 143 4.09 1.71 4.56
C ARG A 143 2.95 2.00 3.59
N GLY A 144 3.05 3.08 2.82
CA GLY A 144 2.10 3.41 1.75
C GLY A 144 2.05 2.35 0.65
N ALA A 145 3.22 1.81 0.25
CA ALA A 145 3.35 0.74 -0.72
C ALA A 145 2.59 -0.52 -0.29
N THR A 146 2.83 -0.95 0.94
CA THR A 146 2.22 -2.18 1.46
C THR A 146 0.73 -2.02 1.69
N TRP A 147 0.27 -0.86 2.21
CA TRP A 147 -1.16 -0.58 2.30
C TRP A 147 -1.85 -0.66 0.94
N LEU A 148 -1.30 -0.02 -0.09
CA LEU A 148 -1.85 -0.08 -1.45
C LEU A 148 -1.89 -1.50 -2.00
N PHE A 149 -0.82 -2.28 -1.79
CA PHE A 149 -0.78 -3.69 -2.21
C PHE A 149 -1.86 -4.52 -1.53
N LEU A 150 -2.01 -4.41 -0.22
CA LEU A 150 -3.01 -5.18 0.54
C LEU A 150 -4.44 -4.72 0.23
N ARG A 151 -4.65 -3.40 0.00
CA ARG A 151 -5.95 -2.89 -0.42
C ARG A 151 -6.33 -3.45 -1.80
N TRP A 152 -5.40 -3.42 -2.75
CA TRP A 152 -5.60 -4.04 -4.06
C TRP A 152 -5.85 -5.55 -3.94
N LEU A 153 -5.08 -6.24 -3.13
CA LEU A 153 -5.24 -7.69 -2.91
C LEU A 153 -6.62 -8.02 -2.33
N ALA A 154 -7.09 -7.22 -1.37
CA ALA A 154 -8.42 -7.41 -0.80
C ALA A 154 -9.53 -7.09 -1.82
N ASP A 155 -9.31 -6.13 -2.73
CA ASP A 155 -10.23 -5.88 -3.84
C ASP A 155 -10.32 -7.04 -4.82
N GLN A 156 -9.23 -7.81 -4.99
CA GLN A 156 -9.18 -8.99 -5.89
C GLN A 156 -9.72 -10.27 -5.23
N LYS A 157 -9.51 -10.45 -3.93
CA LYS A 157 -9.76 -11.70 -3.20
C LYS A 157 -10.94 -11.64 -2.22
N GLY A 158 -11.51 -10.46 -2.05
CA GLY A 158 -12.50 -10.17 -1.00
C GLY A 158 -11.85 -9.85 0.35
N ASP A 159 -12.58 -9.12 1.19
CA ASP A 159 -12.07 -8.64 2.49
C ASP A 159 -11.66 -9.81 3.44
N ASP A 160 -12.19 -11.03 3.24
CA ASP A 160 -11.81 -12.22 3.98
C ASP A 160 -10.31 -12.59 3.86
N ILE A 161 -9.61 -12.05 2.85
CA ILE A 161 -8.17 -12.27 2.70
C ILE A 161 -7.40 -11.78 3.95
N THR A 162 -7.82 -10.68 4.56
CA THR A 162 -7.18 -10.13 5.76
C THR A 162 -7.24 -11.10 6.93
N ARG A 163 -8.38 -11.76 7.13
CA ARG A 163 -8.52 -12.82 8.13
C ARG A 163 -7.61 -14.01 7.83
N ARG A 164 -7.52 -14.44 6.58
CA ARG A 164 -6.64 -15.54 6.17
C ARG A 164 -5.17 -15.24 6.37
N LEU A 165 -4.76 -13.98 6.14
CA LEU A 165 -3.40 -13.50 6.38
C LEU A 165 -3.04 -13.47 7.87
N VAL A 166 -4.00 -13.26 8.74
CA VAL A 166 -3.78 -13.21 10.21
C VAL A 166 -3.87 -14.59 10.84
N GLN A 167 -4.84 -15.43 10.42
CA GLN A 167 -5.10 -16.75 11.04
C GLN A 167 -4.22 -17.87 10.45
N THR A 168 -2.92 -17.68 10.47
CA THR A 168 -1.93 -18.63 9.93
C THR A 168 -0.67 -18.66 10.80
N SER A 169 0.18 -19.68 10.62
CA SER A 169 1.55 -19.73 11.16
C SER A 169 2.61 -19.35 10.12
N ARG A 170 2.20 -19.01 8.89
CA ARG A 170 3.11 -18.56 7.82
C ARG A 170 3.33 -17.07 7.93
N THR A 171 4.46 -16.58 7.41
CA THR A 171 4.82 -15.17 7.42
C THR A 171 5.20 -14.67 6.02
N GLY A 172 5.12 -13.38 5.83
CA GLY A 172 5.61 -12.67 4.66
C GLY A 172 5.04 -13.17 3.33
N ILE A 173 5.91 -13.30 2.34
CA ILE A 173 5.53 -13.75 0.98
C ILE A 173 4.83 -15.12 1.01
N ALA A 174 5.34 -16.06 1.81
CA ALA A 174 4.74 -17.39 1.90
C ALA A 174 3.33 -17.36 2.49
N ASN A 175 3.05 -16.42 3.39
CA ASN A 175 1.70 -16.17 3.89
C ASN A 175 0.79 -15.63 2.79
N VAL A 176 1.23 -14.59 2.07
CA VAL A 176 0.44 -14.01 0.96
C VAL A 176 0.12 -15.05 -0.12
N GLU A 177 1.09 -15.85 -0.53
CA GLU A 177 0.88 -16.92 -1.52
C GLU A 177 -0.14 -17.96 -1.03
N ALA A 178 -0.02 -18.40 0.21
CA ALA A 178 -0.95 -19.38 0.78
C ALA A 178 -2.37 -18.81 0.93
N ALA A 179 -2.49 -17.57 1.40
CA ALA A 179 -3.79 -16.92 1.61
C ALA A 179 -4.49 -16.58 0.29
N SER A 180 -3.74 -16.17 -0.74
CA SER A 180 -4.28 -15.78 -2.05
C SER A 180 -4.49 -16.95 -3.01
N GLY A 181 -3.72 -18.04 -2.85
CA GLY A 181 -3.64 -19.16 -3.79
C GLY A 181 -2.86 -18.82 -5.07
N GLU A 182 -2.07 -17.76 -5.08
CA GLU A 182 -1.31 -17.28 -6.24
C GLU A 182 0.15 -16.97 -5.87
N ARG A 183 1.04 -17.06 -6.86
CA ARG A 183 2.45 -16.69 -6.67
C ARG A 183 2.57 -15.18 -6.45
N PHE A 184 3.40 -14.78 -5.50
CA PHE A 184 3.62 -13.38 -5.17
C PHE A 184 4.10 -12.56 -6.38
N SER A 185 4.99 -13.12 -7.20
CA SER A 185 5.46 -12.46 -8.42
C SER A 185 4.32 -12.11 -9.39
N SER A 186 3.31 -12.97 -9.54
CA SER A 186 2.15 -12.69 -10.38
C SER A 186 1.28 -11.59 -9.76
N LEU A 187 1.02 -11.66 -8.46
CA LEU A 187 0.28 -10.64 -7.73
C LEU A 187 0.97 -9.28 -7.83
N PHE A 188 2.27 -9.26 -7.63
CA PHE A 188 3.07 -8.03 -7.68
C PHE A 188 3.08 -7.39 -9.08
N GLY A 189 3.18 -8.20 -10.12
CA GLY A 189 3.11 -7.73 -11.51
C GLY A 189 1.76 -7.10 -11.84
N ASP A 190 0.66 -7.73 -11.43
CA ASP A 190 -0.69 -7.20 -11.64
C ASP A 190 -0.96 -5.96 -10.80
N PHE A 191 -0.49 -5.92 -9.55
CA PHE A 191 -0.53 -4.73 -8.70
C PHE A 191 0.23 -3.55 -9.33
N SER A 192 1.43 -3.81 -9.84
CA SER A 192 2.21 -2.79 -10.54
C SER A 192 1.44 -2.18 -11.71
N LEU A 193 0.83 -3.01 -12.55
CA LEU A 193 -0.04 -2.52 -13.64
C LEU A 193 -1.28 -1.80 -13.12
N ALA A 194 -1.89 -2.27 -12.02
CA ALA A 194 -3.07 -1.65 -11.44
C ALA A 194 -2.80 -0.23 -10.93
N LEU A 195 -1.62 0.05 -10.38
CA LEU A 195 -1.22 1.40 -9.99
C LEU A 195 -1.27 2.38 -11.16
N PHE A 196 -0.87 1.94 -12.34
CA PHE A 196 -0.92 2.78 -13.54
C PHE A 196 -2.31 2.82 -14.17
N ALA A 197 -2.96 1.66 -14.30
CA ALA A 197 -4.18 1.50 -15.10
C ALA A 197 -5.45 2.00 -14.41
N ASP A 198 -5.46 2.08 -13.07
CA ASP A 198 -6.67 2.46 -12.34
C ASP A 198 -7.17 3.84 -12.78
N SER A 199 -8.40 3.88 -13.29
CA SER A 199 -9.07 5.09 -13.77
C SER A 199 -8.23 5.91 -14.74
N LEU A 200 -7.55 5.24 -15.67
CA LEU A 200 -6.70 5.87 -16.68
C LEU A 200 -7.52 6.87 -17.52
N PRO A 201 -7.06 8.13 -17.67
CA PRO A 201 -7.77 9.13 -18.45
C PRO A 201 -8.00 8.69 -19.90
N GLY A 202 -9.20 8.94 -20.42
CA GLY A 202 -9.58 8.55 -21.79
C GLY A 202 -9.94 7.06 -21.95
N VAL A 203 -9.76 6.22 -20.93
CA VAL A 203 -10.09 4.80 -20.99
C VAL A 203 -11.32 4.51 -20.12
N ALA A 204 -12.33 3.92 -20.73
CA ALA A 204 -13.53 3.53 -19.97
C ALA A 204 -13.16 2.48 -18.91
N ARG A 205 -13.66 2.66 -17.67
CA ARG A 205 -13.32 1.77 -16.56
C ARG A 205 -13.58 0.28 -16.86
N ASN A 206 -14.63 -0.04 -17.60
CA ASN A 206 -14.96 -1.41 -17.99
C ASN A 206 -14.02 -1.99 -19.04
N ALA A 207 -13.26 -1.17 -19.76
CA ALA A 207 -12.21 -1.62 -20.68
C ALA A 207 -10.92 -2.04 -19.94
N ILE A 208 -10.75 -1.64 -18.67
CA ILE A 208 -9.63 -2.07 -17.84
C ILE A 208 -10.06 -3.36 -17.11
N PRO A 209 -9.30 -4.46 -17.24
CA PRO A 209 -9.60 -5.70 -16.52
C PRO A 209 -9.75 -5.45 -15.01
N PRO A 210 -10.70 -6.10 -14.32
CA PRO A 210 -10.89 -5.94 -12.87
C PRO A 210 -9.58 -6.10 -12.09
N ARG A 211 -8.73 -7.01 -12.50
CA ARG A 211 -7.44 -7.29 -11.89
C ARG A 211 -6.45 -6.13 -11.95
N LEU A 212 -6.60 -5.25 -12.93
CA LEU A 212 -5.72 -4.08 -13.12
C LEU A 212 -6.35 -2.78 -12.61
N ARG A 213 -7.19 -2.86 -11.59
CA ARG A 213 -7.83 -1.69 -10.99
C ARG A 213 -8.15 -1.92 -9.51
N PHE A 214 -8.29 -0.83 -8.78
CA PHE A 214 -8.80 -0.87 -7.41
C PHE A 214 -10.33 -0.97 -7.43
N GLY A 215 -10.90 -1.85 -6.63
CA GLY A 215 -12.33 -2.11 -6.57
C GLY A 215 -13.08 -1.10 -5.73
N ASN A 216 -12.59 -0.86 -4.52
CA ASN A 216 -13.25 0.00 -3.54
C ASN A 216 -12.88 1.48 -3.67
N ARG A 217 -11.68 1.79 -4.19
CA ARG A 217 -11.17 3.15 -4.30
C ARG A 217 -10.55 3.37 -5.67
N SER A 218 -10.96 4.44 -6.34
CA SER A 218 -10.21 4.91 -7.50
C SER A 218 -9.02 5.73 -7.02
N LEU A 219 -7.83 5.18 -7.21
CA LEU A 219 -6.59 5.83 -6.75
C LEU A 219 -6.38 7.19 -7.42
N ARG A 220 -6.55 7.26 -8.75
CA ARG A 220 -6.42 8.54 -9.48
C ARG A 220 -7.43 9.59 -9.04
N LEU A 221 -8.68 9.21 -8.85
CA LEU A 221 -9.72 10.17 -8.47
C LEU A 221 -9.47 10.74 -7.08
N ILE A 222 -9.04 9.90 -6.13
CA ILE A 222 -8.77 10.40 -4.78
C ILE A 222 -7.52 11.28 -4.75
N MET A 223 -6.45 10.92 -5.46
CA MET A 223 -5.23 11.73 -5.53
C MET A 223 -5.50 13.06 -6.23
N ALA A 224 -6.25 13.07 -7.33
CA ALA A 224 -6.64 14.30 -8.02
C ALA A 224 -7.47 15.23 -7.12
N ARG A 225 -8.32 14.67 -6.27
CA ARG A 225 -9.07 15.47 -5.30
C ARG A 225 -8.17 16.02 -4.20
N GLU A 226 -7.30 15.20 -3.64
CA GLU A 226 -6.37 15.67 -2.61
C GLU A 226 -5.47 16.79 -3.14
N ALA A 227 -5.09 16.75 -4.42
CA ALA A 227 -4.38 17.83 -5.07
C ALA A 227 -5.15 19.16 -5.03
N VAL A 228 -6.46 19.13 -5.24
CA VAL A 228 -7.32 20.33 -5.19
C VAL A 228 -7.52 20.81 -3.75
N VAL A 229 -7.77 19.89 -2.82
CA VAL A 229 -8.13 20.22 -1.43
C VAL A 229 -6.90 20.61 -0.61
N SER A 230 -5.81 19.86 -0.78
CA SER A 230 -4.59 20.04 0.02
C SER A 230 -3.61 21.01 -0.61
N GLY A 231 -3.73 21.27 -1.90
CA GLY A 231 -2.91 22.24 -2.65
C GLY A 231 -1.45 21.84 -2.85
N PHE A 232 -1.05 20.62 -2.46
CA PHE A 232 0.34 20.15 -2.59
C PHE A 232 0.50 18.74 -3.15
N PHE A 233 -0.58 18.05 -3.48
CA PHE A 233 -0.49 16.78 -4.20
C PHE A 233 -0.63 17.02 -5.71
N ASP A 234 0.24 16.39 -6.49
CA ASP A 234 0.01 16.29 -7.92
C ASP A 234 -1.24 15.44 -8.21
N PRO A 235 -1.96 15.73 -9.29
CA PRO A 235 -3.15 14.96 -9.64
C PRO A 235 -2.95 13.45 -9.73
N PHE A 236 -1.72 13.02 -10.10
CA PHE A 236 -1.33 11.61 -10.03
C PHE A 236 0.20 11.47 -9.98
N PRO A 237 0.77 11.18 -8.82
CA PRO A 237 2.22 11.27 -8.60
C PRO A 237 3.03 10.07 -9.11
N LEU A 238 2.40 9.03 -9.70
CA LEU A 238 3.14 7.85 -10.16
C LEU A 238 4.20 8.21 -11.19
N ALA A 239 5.45 8.02 -10.82
CA ALA A 239 6.59 8.28 -11.70
C ALA A 239 6.59 7.30 -12.88
N THR A 240 6.55 7.85 -14.10
CA THR A 240 6.63 7.09 -15.35
C THR A 240 7.76 7.62 -16.21
N PHE A 241 8.42 6.73 -16.95
CA PHE A 241 9.49 7.08 -17.87
C PHE A 241 9.01 6.89 -19.30
N ALA A 242 9.29 7.85 -20.16
CA ALA A 242 9.15 7.65 -21.60
C ALA A 242 10.34 6.81 -22.10
N ALA A 243 10.06 5.71 -22.80
CA ALA A 243 11.08 4.84 -23.39
C ALA A 243 10.80 4.69 -24.89
N PRO A 244 11.11 5.70 -25.73
CA PRO A 244 10.93 5.60 -27.17
C PRO A 244 11.81 4.49 -27.77
N PRO A 245 11.44 3.93 -28.92
CA PRO A 245 12.23 2.90 -29.59
C PRO A 245 13.69 3.33 -29.83
N GLY A 246 14.62 2.49 -29.43
CA GLY A 246 16.05 2.77 -29.52
C GLY A 246 16.68 3.33 -28.24
N ASP A 247 15.88 3.75 -27.26
CA ASP A 247 16.38 4.21 -25.97
C ASP A 247 16.82 3.06 -25.07
N ILE A 248 17.77 3.36 -24.22
CA ILE A 248 18.27 2.47 -23.16
C ILE A 248 17.95 3.09 -21.80
N LEU A 249 16.99 2.52 -21.10
CA LEU A 249 16.72 2.86 -19.71
C LEU A 249 17.67 2.05 -18.80
N ARG A 250 18.49 2.75 -18.02
CA ARG A 250 19.37 2.14 -17.01
C ARG A 250 18.93 2.60 -15.62
N SER A 251 18.67 1.65 -14.74
CA SER A 251 18.28 1.93 -13.35
C SER A 251 18.76 0.84 -12.42
N SER A 252 18.98 1.19 -11.16
CA SER A 252 19.13 0.23 -10.07
C SER A 252 17.78 0.01 -9.43
N MET A 253 17.37 -1.24 -9.28
CA MET A 253 16.09 -1.62 -8.70
C MET A 253 16.31 -2.47 -7.44
N PRO A 254 16.09 -1.92 -6.25
CA PRO A 254 16.02 -2.75 -5.05
C PRO A 254 14.92 -3.82 -5.14
N PRO A 255 15.05 -4.95 -4.41
CA PRO A 255 14.00 -5.96 -4.38
C PRO A 255 12.65 -5.38 -3.92
N GLY A 256 11.55 -5.82 -4.55
CA GLY A 256 10.21 -5.35 -4.19
C GLY A 256 9.87 -3.94 -4.66
N THR A 257 10.69 -3.33 -5.53
CA THR A 257 10.41 -2.05 -6.20
C THR A 257 9.92 -2.25 -7.64
N MET A 258 9.44 -1.18 -8.27
CA MET A 258 8.92 -1.23 -9.63
C MET A 258 9.27 0.02 -10.44
N ILE A 259 9.40 -0.17 -11.75
CA ILE A 259 9.54 0.92 -12.73
C ILE A 259 8.36 0.86 -13.69
N HIS A 260 7.77 2.00 -13.98
CA HIS A 260 6.75 2.15 -15.02
C HIS A 260 7.34 2.88 -16.22
N ALA A 261 7.36 2.21 -17.37
CA ALA A 261 7.82 2.80 -18.61
C ALA A 261 6.68 2.85 -19.64
N ILE A 262 6.53 4.01 -20.29
CA ILE A 262 5.60 4.21 -21.40
C ILE A 262 6.40 4.09 -22.69
N ILE A 263 6.06 3.10 -23.50
CA ILE A 263 6.69 2.86 -24.78
C ILE A 263 5.72 3.37 -25.86
N PRO A 264 6.00 4.49 -26.55
CA PRO A 264 5.17 4.93 -27.63
C PRO A 264 5.22 3.93 -28.78
N GLY A 265 4.05 3.49 -29.22
CA GLY A 265 3.92 2.61 -30.38
C GLY A 265 3.63 3.42 -31.65
N ASP A 266 4.32 3.12 -32.74
CA ASP A 266 3.96 3.57 -34.07
C ASP A 266 3.40 2.35 -34.83
N PRO A 267 2.10 2.33 -35.16
CA PRO A 267 1.51 1.24 -35.91
C PRO A 267 2.19 0.96 -37.27
N SER A 268 2.85 1.97 -37.83
CA SER A 268 3.56 1.86 -39.13
C SER A 268 4.99 1.30 -38.99
N ALA A 269 5.58 1.38 -37.79
CA ALA A 269 6.98 0.98 -37.55
C ALA A 269 7.15 -0.53 -37.25
N GLY A 270 6.05 -1.28 -37.18
CA GLY A 270 6.10 -2.72 -36.87
C GLY A 270 6.30 -3.01 -35.35
N PRO A 271 6.62 -4.24 -34.99
CA PRO A 271 6.69 -4.67 -33.58
C PRO A 271 7.89 -4.06 -32.84
N VAL A 272 7.64 -3.55 -31.65
CA VAL A 272 8.70 -3.12 -30.73
C VAL A 272 9.32 -4.33 -30.04
N ARG A 273 10.64 -4.46 -30.10
CA ARG A 273 11.38 -5.48 -29.36
C ARG A 273 11.94 -4.88 -28.07
N LEU A 274 11.63 -5.50 -26.95
CA LEU A 274 12.16 -5.15 -25.64
C LEU A 274 13.23 -6.17 -25.23
N SER A 275 14.36 -5.69 -24.73
CA SER A 275 15.43 -6.51 -24.18
C SER A 275 15.74 -6.05 -22.77
N PHE A 276 15.88 -6.99 -21.84
CA PHE A 276 16.21 -6.75 -20.46
C PHE A 276 17.48 -7.50 -20.09
N SER A 277 18.40 -6.80 -19.46
CA SER A 277 19.67 -7.36 -19.05
C SER A 277 20.21 -6.62 -17.83
N THR A 278 21.23 -7.18 -17.18
CA THR A 278 22.05 -6.46 -16.22
C THR A 278 22.82 -5.30 -16.91
N SER A 279 23.47 -4.45 -16.12
CA SER A 279 24.34 -3.39 -16.64
C SER A 279 25.48 -3.93 -17.52
N GLU A 280 25.84 -5.20 -17.35
CA GLU A 280 26.90 -5.90 -18.12
C GLU A 280 26.34 -6.61 -19.36
N LEU A 281 25.07 -6.33 -19.71
CA LEU A 281 24.38 -6.96 -20.84
C LEU A 281 24.22 -8.48 -20.72
N THR A 282 24.31 -9.01 -19.52
CA THR A 282 24.05 -10.41 -19.22
C THR A 282 22.57 -10.62 -18.81
N PRO A 283 21.99 -11.81 -19.04
CA PRO A 283 20.66 -12.11 -18.55
C PRO A 283 20.56 -11.98 -17.03
N PHE A 284 19.39 -11.57 -16.51
CA PHE A 284 19.14 -11.63 -15.07
C PHE A 284 19.22 -13.05 -14.54
N ALA A 285 19.86 -13.23 -13.39
CA ALA A 285 19.80 -14.51 -12.70
C ALA A 285 18.35 -14.83 -12.32
N SER A 286 17.91 -16.07 -12.51
CA SER A 286 16.54 -16.51 -12.19
C SER A 286 16.18 -16.31 -10.72
N LEU A 287 17.17 -16.36 -9.82
CA LEU A 287 16.99 -16.12 -8.39
C LEU A 287 16.58 -14.68 -8.05
N LEU A 288 16.86 -13.72 -8.91
CA LEU A 288 16.47 -12.32 -8.69
C LEU A 288 14.98 -12.09 -8.89
N GLY A 289 14.26 -13.04 -9.50
CA GLY A 289 12.81 -12.92 -9.71
C GLY A 289 12.38 -11.70 -10.54
N ALA A 290 13.30 -11.15 -11.35
CA ALA A 290 12.99 -10.00 -12.20
C ALA A 290 11.81 -10.33 -13.11
N GLN A 291 10.77 -9.50 -13.09
CA GLN A 291 9.53 -9.70 -13.84
C GLN A 291 9.20 -8.46 -14.66
N MET A 292 8.64 -8.69 -15.82
CA MET A 292 8.06 -7.66 -16.66
C MET A 292 6.57 -7.95 -16.86
N SER A 293 5.75 -6.95 -16.61
CA SER A 293 4.33 -6.96 -16.92
C SER A 293 4.03 -5.92 -17.98
N ILE A 294 3.26 -6.27 -19.01
CA ILE A 294 2.96 -5.39 -20.13
C ILE A 294 1.46 -5.22 -20.27
N MET A 295 1.04 -3.97 -20.43
CA MET A 295 -0.32 -3.62 -20.78
C MET A 295 -0.31 -2.78 -22.06
N ARG A 296 -1.14 -3.17 -23.03
CA ARG A 296 -1.37 -2.35 -24.21
C ARG A 296 -2.42 -1.27 -23.87
N LEU A 297 -2.05 -0.03 -24.12
CA LEU A 297 -2.99 1.07 -24.02
C LEU A 297 -3.75 1.24 -25.34
N PRO A 298 -5.03 1.66 -25.31
CA PRO A 298 -5.74 2.06 -26.51
C PRO A 298 -5.05 3.28 -27.15
N PRO A 299 -5.19 3.44 -28.48
CA PRO A 299 -4.65 4.58 -29.19
C PRO A 299 -5.30 5.90 -28.76
#